data_32189ebf2d843044539a6add26fe231c
#
_entry.id   32189ebf2d843044539a6add26fe231c
#
_cell.length_a   1.000
_cell.length_b   1.000
_cell.length_c   1.000
_cell.angle_alpha   90.00
_cell.angle_beta   90.00
_cell.angle_gamma   90.00
#
_symmetry.space_group_name_H-M   'P 1'
#
loop_
_entity.id
_entity.type
_entity.pdbx_description
1 polymer ?
#
loop_
_entity_poly.entity_id
_entity_poly.type
_entity_poly.pdbx_seq_one_letter_code
_entity_poly.pdbx_strand_id
1 'polypeptide(L)'
;LFLPFAYIPLTKGNKVSLGIGVAHQYTAIRHNNHLMVDPIAKTTTFMPKDSLDIFSRSSLTGNSFSIPIEFRFRNEGWKHFKFHIGGKIGYQAQLSSKYVSKIDGHKQVIRDNGFYDANKLIYSAHVRIGMRNWALFASYNFNTLFSNKNSTQLNAVQMGLSISWF
;
A
#
# COMPACT_ATOMS: atom_id res chain seq x y z
N LEU A 1 -9.52 2.10 -3.54
CA LEU A 1 -10.47 3.06 -4.09
C LEU A 1 -9.89 4.47 -3.98
N PHE A 2 -9.95 5.24 -5.05
CA PHE A 2 -9.57 6.66 -5.10
C PHE A 2 -10.77 7.47 -5.54
N LEU A 3 -11.16 8.48 -4.74
CA LEU A 3 -12.26 9.38 -5.04
C LEU A 3 -11.70 10.80 -5.19
N PRO A 4 -11.64 11.36 -6.41
CA PRO A 4 -11.27 12.75 -6.60
C PRO A 4 -12.40 13.66 -6.09
N PHE A 5 -12.05 14.70 -5.34
CA PHE A 5 -13.03 15.70 -4.90
C PHE A 5 -12.71 17.13 -5.37
N ALA A 6 -11.48 17.38 -5.80
CA ALA A 6 -11.10 18.65 -6.37
C ALA A 6 -10.24 18.47 -7.61
N TYR A 7 -10.55 19.26 -8.64
CA TYR A 7 -9.85 19.29 -9.90
C TYR A 7 -9.63 20.74 -10.30
N ILE A 8 -8.39 21.14 -10.39
CA ILE A 8 -8.00 22.53 -10.70
C ILE A 8 -7.27 22.52 -12.04
N PRO A 9 -7.87 23.04 -13.12
CA PRO A 9 -7.19 23.17 -14.39
C PRO A 9 -6.09 24.24 -14.29
N LEU A 10 -4.88 23.91 -14.70
CA LEU A 10 -3.73 24.81 -14.70
C LEU A 10 -3.46 25.44 -16.09
N THR A 11 -4.01 24.84 -17.14
CA THR A 11 -3.84 25.31 -18.51
C THR A 11 -5.17 25.37 -19.26
N LYS A 12 -5.27 26.28 -20.23
CA LYS A 12 -6.38 26.30 -21.20
C LYS A 12 -6.44 24.95 -21.94
N GLY A 13 -7.64 24.35 -22.02
CA GLY A 13 -7.83 23.02 -22.62
C GLY A 13 -7.52 21.86 -21.70
N ASN A 14 -7.40 22.07 -20.37
CA ASN A 14 -7.26 21.00 -19.36
C ASN A 14 -6.10 20.01 -19.60
N LYS A 15 -5.06 20.44 -20.35
CA LYS A 15 -3.89 19.59 -20.64
C LYS A 15 -3.07 19.29 -19.39
N VAL A 16 -3.00 20.27 -18.47
CA VAL A 16 -2.35 20.13 -17.17
C VAL A 16 -3.34 20.53 -16.08
N SER A 17 -3.44 19.71 -15.06
CA SER A 17 -4.34 19.97 -13.92
C SER A 17 -3.78 19.42 -12.63
N LEU A 18 -4.22 20.00 -11.52
CA LEU A 18 -3.97 19.49 -10.18
C LEU A 18 -5.20 18.74 -9.68
N GLY A 19 -5.02 17.52 -9.23
CA GLY A 19 -6.06 16.69 -8.63
C GLY A 19 -5.79 16.46 -7.16
N ILE A 20 -6.81 16.60 -6.32
CA ILE A 20 -6.79 16.27 -4.90
C ILE A 20 -7.94 15.33 -4.64
N GLY A 21 -7.75 14.34 -3.78
CA GLY A 21 -8.79 13.35 -3.50
C GLY A 21 -8.64 12.69 -2.14
N VAL A 22 -9.47 11.70 -1.90
CA VAL A 22 -9.34 10.74 -0.81
C VAL A 22 -9.21 9.34 -1.37
N ALA A 23 -8.38 8.53 -0.75
CA ALA A 23 -8.19 7.15 -1.17
C ALA A 23 -8.25 6.21 0.03
N HIS A 24 -8.93 5.10 -0.16
CA HIS A 24 -8.89 3.95 0.73
C HIS A 24 -8.11 2.83 0.03
N GLN A 25 -7.16 2.24 0.75
CA GLN A 25 -6.34 1.17 0.24
C GLN A 25 -6.37 -0.02 1.20
N TYR A 26 -6.73 -1.18 0.67
CA TYR A 26 -6.54 -2.46 1.32
C TYR A 26 -5.30 -3.12 0.73
N THR A 27 -4.37 -3.53 1.58
CA THR A 27 -3.14 -4.21 1.19
C THR A 27 -3.11 -5.60 1.80
N ALA A 28 -2.73 -6.60 1.01
CA ALA A 28 -2.52 -7.95 1.47
C ALA A 28 -1.19 -8.47 0.89
N ILE A 29 -0.21 -8.66 1.74
CA ILE A 29 1.12 -9.15 1.41
C ILE A 29 1.22 -10.60 1.88
N ARG A 30 1.49 -11.52 0.97
CA ARG A 30 1.77 -12.91 1.29
C ARG A 30 3.27 -13.09 1.38
N HIS A 31 3.72 -13.81 2.40
CA HIS A 31 5.13 -14.09 2.62
C HIS A 31 5.33 -15.46 3.29
N ASN A 32 6.55 -15.95 3.28
CA ASN A 32 6.93 -17.24 3.88
C ASN A 32 7.69 -17.05 5.20
N ASN A 33 7.68 -15.86 5.77
CA ASN A 33 8.38 -15.56 6.99
C ASN A 33 7.45 -15.71 8.20
N HIS A 34 8.03 -15.98 9.35
CA HIS A 34 7.37 -15.88 10.63
C HIS A 34 7.45 -14.42 11.11
N LEU A 35 6.32 -13.86 11.49
CA LEU A 35 6.25 -12.53 12.07
C LEU A 35 6.32 -12.66 13.58
N MET A 36 7.40 -12.18 14.19
CA MET A 36 7.60 -12.20 15.62
C MET A 36 7.40 -10.80 16.18
N VAL A 37 6.47 -10.67 17.12
CA VAL A 37 6.18 -9.43 17.82
C VAL A 37 6.68 -9.56 19.26
N ASP A 38 7.62 -8.72 19.66
CA ASP A 38 8.08 -8.63 21.05
C ASP A 38 7.31 -7.48 21.74
N PRO A 39 6.41 -7.79 22.69
CA PRO A 39 5.62 -6.78 23.38
C PRO A 39 6.44 -5.94 24.37
N ILE A 40 7.58 -6.46 24.87
CA ILE A 40 8.44 -5.76 25.82
C ILE A 40 9.33 -4.78 25.08
N ALA A 41 10.05 -5.26 24.07
CA ALA A 41 10.91 -4.42 23.23
C ALA A 41 10.11 -3.54 22.23
N LYS A 42 8.81 -3.82 22.04
CA LYS A 42 7.94 -3.19 21.06
C LYS A 42 8.55 -3.23 19.67
N THR A 43 9.00 -4.41 19.27
CA THR A 43 9.64 -4.64 17.96
C THR A 43 8.90 -5.72 17.19
N THR A 44 8.93 -5.59 15.87
CA THR A 44 8.38 -6.57 14.94
C THR A 44 9.45 -7.00 13.96
N THR A 45 9.77 -8.30 13.95
CA THR A 45 10.79 -8.87 13.09
C THR A 45 10.22 -9.95 12.19
N PHE A 46 10.69 -9.97 10.93
CA PHE A 46 10.42 -11.03 9.98
C PHE A 46 11.54 -12.06 10.04
N MET A 47 11.25 -13.22 10.62
CA MET A 47 12.20 -14.32 10.65
C MET A 47 11.94 -15.27 9.49
N PRO A 48 13.00 -15.80 8.84
CA PRO A 48 12.84 -16.86 7.85
C PRO A 48 12.10 -18.03 8.46
N LYS A 49 11.32 -18.74 7.66
CA LYS A 49 10.67 -19.98 8.06
C LYS A 49 11.74 -21.03 8.37
N ASP A 50 11.70 -21.58 9.57
CA ASP A 50 12.52 -22.74 9.92
C ASP A 50 11.91 -24.04 9.34
N SER A 51 12.74 -25.07 9.18
CA SER A 51 12.31 -26.40 8.73
C SER A 51 11.30 -27.07 9.68
N LEU A 52 11.27 -26.64 10.95
CA LEU A 52 10.32 -27.09 11.98
C LEU A 52 8.99 -26.32 11.94
N ASP A 53 8.91 -25.21 11.23
CA ASP A 53 7.70 -24.41 11.13
C ASP A 53 6.64 -25.06 10.20
N ILE A 54 5.53 -25.46 10.78
CA ILE A 54 4.46 -26.21 10.09
C ILE A 54 3.39 -25.26 9.51
N PHE A 55 3.66 -23.96 9.34
CA PHE A 55 2.68 -23.09 8.74
C PHE A 55 2.68 -23.17 7.19
N SER A 56 1.49 -23.19 6.61
CA SER A 56 1.32 -23.26 5.16
C SER A 56 1.25 -21.91 4.48
N ARG A 57 0.89 -20.85 5.22
CA ARG A 57 0.71 -19.49 4.69
C ARG A 57 0.85 -18.45 5.78
N SER A 58 1.62 -17.40 5.48
CA SER A 58 1.64 -16.18 6.26
C SER A 58 1.21 -14.98 5.38
N SER A 59 0.48 -14.05 5.96
CA SER A 59 0.06 -12.84 5.26
C SER A 59 -0.06 -11.65 6.22
N LEU A 60 0.38 -10.50 5.76
CA LEU A 60 0.20 -9.22 6.43
C LEU A 60 -0.85 -8.43 5.67
N THR A 61 -1.88 -7.97 6.36
CA THR A 61 -2.98 -7.20 5.79
C THR A 61 -3.09 -5.85 6.46
N GLY A 62 -3.42 -4.83 5.69
CA GLY A 62 -3.57 -3.48 6.20
C GLY A 62 -4.65 -2.69 5.50
N ASN A 63 -5.28 -1.79 6.23
CA ASN A 63 -6.20 -0.79 5.73
C ASN A 63 -5.62 0.60 5.98
N SER A 64 -5.61 1.42 4.96
CA SER A 64 -5.13 2.80 5.05
C SER A 64 -6.02 3.77 4.32
N PHE A 65 -6.08 4.99 4.84
CA PHE A 65 -6.74 6.14 4.22
C PHE A 65 -5.69 7.18 3.87
N SER A 66 -5.80 7.84 2.74
CA SER A 66 -4.82 8.83 2.31
C SER A 66 -5.46 9.95 1.50
N ILE A 67 -4.75 11.07 1.45
CA ILE A 67 -5.05 12.23 0.63
C ILE A 67 -3.97 12.31 -0.44
N PRO A 68 -4.26 11.87 -1.66
CA PRO A 68 -3.37 12.02 -2.81
C PRO A 68 -3.50 13.43 -3.39
N ILE A 69 -2.36 13.95 -3.84
CA ILE A 69 -2.23 15.18 -4.61
C ILE A 69 -1.46 14.83 -5.88
N GLU A 70 -2.06 15.07 -7.04
CA GLU A 70 -1.53 14.63 -8.33
C GLU A 70 -1.47 15.77 -9.34
N PHE A 71 -0.34 15.94 -10.00
CA PHE A 71 -0.26 16.63 -11.27
C PHE A 71 -0.68 15.67 -12.39
N ARG A 72 -1.63 16.10 -13.19
CA ARG A 72 -2.23 15.31 -14.26
C ARG A 72 -1.97 15.97 -15.59
N PHE A 73 -1.31 15.25 -16.47
CA PHE A 73 -1.04 15.65 -17.85
C PHE A 73 -1.90 14.79 -18.76
N ARG A 74 -2.64 15.43 -19.64
CA ARG A 74 -3.53 14.76 -20.63
C ARG A 74 -3.24 15.29 -22.01
N ASN A 75 -3.24 14.38 -22.97
CA ASN A 75 -3.24 14.75 -24.39
C ASN A 75 -4.62 14.42 -24.98
N GLU A 76 -5.22 15.37 -25.65
CA GLU A 76 -6.53 15.23 -26.30
C GLU A 76 -6.47 14.49 -27.65
N GLY A 77 -5.27 14.03 -28.06
CA GLY A 77 -5.09 13.24 -29.26
C GLY A 77 -5.85 11.90 -29.24
N TRP A 78 -5.88 11.22 -30.37
CA TRP A 78 -6.64 9.99 -30.64
C TRP A 78 -6.48 8.89 -29.56
N LYS A 79 -5.35 8.84 -28.87
CA LYS A 79 -5.09 7.81 -27.84
C LYS A 79 -5.40 8.26 -26.41
N HIS A 80 -5.80 9.51 -26.19
CA HIS A 80 -6.09 10.05 -24.84
C HIS A 80 -5.04 9.63 -23.81
N PHE A 81 -3.78 9.92 -24.09
CA PHE A 81 -2.68 9.59 -23.21
C PHE A 81 -2.78 10.39 -21.91
N LYS A 82 -2.54 9.71 -20.80
CA LYS A 82 -2.58 10.28 -19.45
C LYS A 82 -1.30 9.98 -18.73
N PHE A 83 -0.70 11.01 -18.14
CA PHE A 83 0.43 10.86 -17.23
C PHE A 83 0.11 11.61 -15.95
N HIS A 84 0.16 10.92 -14.83
CA HIS A 84 -0.07 11.51 -13.52
C HIS A 84 1.14 11.23 -12.64
N ILE A 85 1.59 12.25 -11.91
CA ILE A 85 2.64 12.15 -10.92
C ILE A 85 2.20 12.89 -9.67
N GLY A 86 2.45 12.30 -8.51
CA GLY A 86 2.01 12.92 -7.27
C GLY A 86 2.55 12.26 -6.03
N GLY A 87 2.10 12.81 -4.91
CA GLY A 87 2.34 12.27 -3.58
C GLY A 87 1.03 11.97 -2.86
N LYS A 88 1.11 11.17 -1.83
CA LYS A 88 0.01 10.97 -0.89
C LYS A 88 0.52 10.96 0.54
N ILE A 89 -0.28 11.56 1.42
CA ILE A 89 -0.12 11.46 2.87
C ILE A 89 -1.28 10.64 3.38
N GLY A 90 -1.00 9.63 4.20
CA GLY A 90 -2.03 8.71 4.66
C GLY A 90 -1.86 8.28 6.10
N TYR A 91 -2.90 7.62 6.58
CA TYR A 91 -2.98 7.04 7.90
C TYR A 91 -3.26 5.54 7.79
N GLN A 92 -2.39 4.72 8.41
CA GLN A 92 -2.57 3.28 8.55
C GLN A 92 -3.55 3.00 9.67
N ALA A 93 -4.80 2.72 9.31
CA ALA A 93 -5.86 2.51 10.28
C ALA A 93 -5.76 1.15 10.96
N GLN A 94 -5.33 0.13 10.22
CA GLN A 94 -5.22 -1.23 10.72
C GLN A 94 -4.08 -1.96 10.04
N LEU A 95 -3.33 -2.72 10.83
CA LEU A 95 -2.34 -3.68 10.37
C LEU A 95 -2.56 -4.97 11.14
N SER A 96 -2.66 -6.11 10.45
CA SER A 96 -2.87 -7.41 11.05
C SER A 96 -2.09 -8.50 10.33
N SER A 97 -1.56 -9.43 11.07
CA SER A 97 -0.96 -10.64 10.51
C SER A 97 -1.90 -11.82 10.65
N LYS A 98 -1.78 -12.73 9.72
CA LYS A 98 -2.51 -13.99 9.73
C LYS A 98 -1.57 -15.09 9.31
N TYR A 99 -1.46 -16.08 10.18
CA TYR A 99 -0.82 -17.30 9.75
C TYR A 99 -1.79 -18.49 9.74
N VAL A 100 -1.57 -19.43 8.82
CA VAL A 100 -2.31 -20.67 8.70
C VAL A 100 -1.33 -21.82 8.91
N SER A 101 -1.48 -22.52 10.03
CA SER A 101 -0.72 -23.72 10.36
C SER A 101 -1.57 -24.97 10.17
N LYS A 102 -0.93 -26.11 9.96
CA LYS A 102 -1.55 -27.43 10.00
C LYS A 102 -0.82 -28.23 11.08
N ILE A 103 -1.49 -28.51 12.19
CA ILE A 103 -0.98 -29.33 13.31
C ILE A 103 -1.90 -30.55 13.37
N ASP A 104 -1.35 -31.73 13.31
CA ASP A 104 -2.08 -33.03 13.36
C ASP A 104 -3.24 -33.13 12.35
N GLY A 105 -3.04 -32.56 11.15
CA GLY A 105 -4.07 -32.54 10.10
C GLY A 105 -5.14 -31.46 10.28
N HIS A 106 -5.21 -30.79 11.42
CA HIS A 106 -6.14 -29.73 11.72
C HIS A 106 -5.59 -28.35 11.31
N LYS A 107 -6.42 -27.57 10.62
CA LYS A 107 -6.07 -26.21 10.21
C LYS A 107 -6.29 -25.24 11.35
N GLN A 108 -5.21 -24.65 11.84
CA GLN A 108 -5.24 -23.56 12.82
C GLN A 108 -5.00 -22.24 12.11
N VAL A 109 -5.80 -21.23 12.47
CA VAL A 109 -5.67 -19.87 11.96
C VAL A 109 -5.39 -18.93 13.13
N ILE A 110 -4.17 -18.43 13.17
CA ILE A 110 -3.73 -17.45 14.17
C ILE A 110 -3.78 -16.07 13.52
N ARG A 111 -4.36 -15.12 14.22
CA ARG A 111 -4.43 -13.72 13.79
C ARG A 111 -3.92 -12.84 14.89
N ASP A 112 -2.91 -12.03 14.57
CA ASP A 112 -2.38 -11.00 15.45
C ASP A 112 -2.84 -9.64 14.93
N ASN A 113 -3.57 -8.93 15.77
CA ASN A 113 -4.05 -7.59 15.49
C ASN A 113 -3.32 -6.62 16.40
N GLY A 114 -2.74 -5.59 15.80
CA GLY A 114 -2.10 -4.52 16.54
C GLY A 114 -0.60 -4.77 16.77
N PHE A 115 0.18 -4.18 15.91
CA PHE A 115 1.62 -4.08 16.07
C PHE A 115 1.93 -2.81 16.86
N TYR A 116 2.69 -2.93 17.95
CA TYR A 116 3.03 -1.81 18.83
C TYR A 116 3.87 -0.74 18.12
N ASP A 117 4.63 -1.16 17.13
CA ASP A 117 5.58 -0.34 16.37
C ASP A 117 5.11 -0.05 14.93
N ALA A 118 3.87 -0.39 14.58
CA ALA A 118 3.34 -0.07 13.26
C ALA A 118 3.34 1.45 13.01
N ASN A 119 3.92 1.83 11.89
CA ASN A 119 3.94 3.23 11.49
C ASN A 119 2.54 3.66 11.02
N LYS A 120 1.94 4.58 11.76
CA LYS A 120 0.58 5.03 11.47
C LYS A 120 0.50 6.04 10.32
N LEU A 121 1.58 6.78 10.08
CA LEU A 121 1.65 7.75 8.99
C LEU A 121 2.30 7.11 7.77
N ILE A 122 1.79 7.41 6.60
CA ILE A 122 2.28 6.94 5.31
C ILE A 122 2.58 8.16 4.44
N TYR A 123 3.82 8.23 3.94
CA TYR A 123 4.23 9.20 2.94
C TYR A 123 4.69 8.45 1.71
N SER A 124 4.14 8.78 0.55
CA SER A 124 4.54 8.09 -0.67
C SER A 124 4.48 8.99 -1.88
N ALA A 125 5.29 8.65 -2.88
CA ALA A 125 5.14 9.15 -4.23
C ALA A 125 4.49 8.07 -5.11
N HIS A 126 3.82 8.51 -6.15
CA HIS A 126 3.24 7.61 -7.13
C HIS A 126 3.30 8.22 -8.54
N VAL A 127 3.33 7.34 -9.50
CA VAL A 127 3.24 7.68 -10.91
C VAL A 127 2.19 6.77 -11.57
N ARG A 128 1.47 7.32 -12.52
CA ARG A 128 0.47 6.60 -13.30
C ARG A 128 0.59 6.99 -14.76
N ILE A 129 0.67 6.01 -15.63
CA ILE A 129 0.80 6.18 -17.07
C ILE A 129 -0.27 5.35 -17.75
N GLY A 130 -1.06 5.96 -18.62
CA GLY A 130 -2.15 5.22 -19.22
C GLY A 130 -2.73 5.85 -20.48
N MET A 131 -3.66 5.10 -21.06
CA MET A 131 -4.43 5.51 -22.22
C MET A 131 -5.90 5.19 -21.98
N ARG A 132 -6.79 6.12 -22.32
CA ARG A 132 -8.24 5.99 -22.11
C ARG A 132 -8.53 5.63 -20.63
N ASN A 133 -9.14 4.48 -20.40
CA ASN A 133 -9.58 4.04 -19.07
C ASN A 133 -8.53 3.20 -18.32
N TRP A 134 -7.44 2.79 -18.97
CA TRP A 134 -6.42 1.93 -18.40
C TRP A 134 -5.16 2.72 -18.06
N ALA A 135 -4.57 2.42 -16.95
CA ALA A 135 -3.27 2.95 -16.59
C ALA A 135 -2.45 1.94 -15.77
N LEU A 136 -1.17 1.93 -16.01
CA LEU A 136 -0.18 1.34 -15.12
C LEU A 136 0.11 2.34 -14.00
N PHE A 137 0.22 1.86 -12.78
CA PHE A 137 0.68 2.69 -11.67
C PHE A 137 1.83 2.05 -10.94
N ALA A 138 2.69 2.90 -10.39
CA ALA A 138 3.72 2.53 -9.44
C ALA A 138 3.69 3.52 -8.28
N SER A 139 3.94 3.03 -7.07
CA SER A 139 4.09 3.89 -5.89
C SER A 139 5.15 3.35 -4.96
N TYR A 140 5.81 4.27 -4.24
CA TYR A 140 6.86 4.00 -3.28
C TYR A 140 6.55 4.72 -1.97
N ASN A 141 6.55 4.00 -0.85
CA ASN A 141 6.42 4.59 0.47
C ASN A 141 7.80 4.98 0.99
N PHE A 142 7.95 6.25 1.37
CA PHE A 142 9.23 6.77 1.90
C PHE A 142 9.50 6.34 3.33
N ASN A 143 8.46 6.12 4.11
CA ASN A 143 8.58 5.62 5.46
C ASN A 143 8.44 4.10 5.52
N THR A 144 9.09 3.52 6.50
CA THR A 144 9.04 2.10 6.79
C THR A 144 7.69 1.68 7.38
N LEU A 145 7.37 0.41 7.25
CA LEU A 145 6.14 -0.16 7.79
C LEU A 145 6.12 -0.13 9.33
N PHE A 146 7.30 -0.29 9.94
CA PHE A 146 7.49 -0.23 11.39
C PHE A 146 8.34 0.97 11.77
N SER A 147 8.00 1.63 12.88
CA SER A 147 8.67 2.85 13.36
C SER A 147 9.91 2.57 14.20
N ASN A 148 9.98 1.39 14.84
CA ASN A 148 11.12 1.04 15.67
C ASN A 148 12.33 0.66 14.80
N LYS A 149 13.50 1.24 15.10
CA LYS A 149 14.75 0.98 14.34
C LYS A 149 15.23 -0.47 14.46
N ASN A 150 14.88 -1.15 15.54
CA ASN A 150 15.23 -2.56 15.78
C ASN A 150 14.26 -3.53 15.10
N SER A 151 13.16 -3.03 14.56
CA SER A 151 12.23 -3.82 13.75
C SER A 151 12.71 -3.97 12.32
N THR A 152 12.18 -4.94 11.60
CA THR A 152 12.52 -5.14 10.20
C THR A 152 12.13 -3.90 9.38
N GLN A 153 13.11 -3.27 8.75
CA GLN A 153 12.91 -2.06 7.96
C GLN A 153 12.39 -2.41 6.57
N LEU A 154 11.10 -2.17 6.34
CA LEU A 154 10.42 -2.49 5.08
C LEU A 154 9.77 -1.23 4.51
N ASN A 155 10.15 -0.87 3.28
CA ASN A 155 9.48 0.14 2.50
C ASN A 155 8.56 -0.53 1.47
N ALA A 156 7.31 -0.10 1.40
CA ALA A 156 6.37 -0.69 0.48
C ALA A 156 6.56 -0.11 -0.93
N VAL A 157 6.75 -1.01 -1.90
CA VAL A 157 6.68 -0.72 -3.34
C VAL A 157 5.44 -1.38 -3.88
N GLN A 158 4.65 -0.65 -4.65
CA GLN A 158 3.41 -1.16 -5.23
C GLN A 158 3.39 -0.85 -6.72
N MET A 159 2.98 -1.83 -7.50
CA MET A 159 2.78 -1.69 -8.94
C MET A 159 1.50 -2.41 -9.32
N GLY A 160 0.81 -1.91 -10.32
CA GLY A 160 -0.42 -2.54 -10.77
C GLY A 160 -1.13 -1.82 -11.89
N LEU A 161 -2.33 -2.32 -12.18
CA LEU A 161 -3.24 -1.75 -13.15
C LEU A 161 -4.30 -0.91 -12.43
N SER A 162 -4.63 0.22 -13.01
CA SER A 162 -5.69 1.12 -12.56
C SER A 162 -6.69 1.29 -13.70
N ILE A 163 -7.96 1.21 -13.37
CA ILE A 163 -9.06 1.48 -14.28
C ILE A 163 -9.75 2.75 -13.80
N SER A 164 -9.91 3.73 -14.68
CA SER A 164 -10.63 4.97 -14.40
C SER A 164 -11.77 5.14 -15.41
N TRP A 165 -12.95 5.43 -14.91
CA TRP A 165 -14.18 5.55 -15.72
C TRP A 165 -14.44 6.96 -16.23
N PHE A 166 -13.51 7.91 -16.06
CA PHE A 166 -13.61 9.31 -16.51
C PHE A 166 -12.28 9.90 -16.98
#